data_f81faa0d103887e9b0bc02d54ef24218
#
_entry.id   f81faa0d103887e9b0bc02d54ef24218
#
_cell.length_a   1.000
_cell.length_b   1.000
_cell.length_c   1.000
_cell.angle_alpha   90.00
_cell.angle_beta   90.00
_cell.angle_gamma   90.00
#
_symmetry.space_group_name_H-M   'P 1'
#
loop_
_entity.id
_entity.type
_entity.pdbx_description
1 polymer ?
#
loop_
_entity_poly.entity_id
_entity_poly.type
_entity_poly.pdbx_seq_one_letter_code
_entity_poly.pdbx_strand_id
1 'polypeptide(L)'
;QEDLLYEYDTGEIVLPTAGKHLDASQRRRQIEKAARLYAELREQCKVSALIGVSEECGDYTGIPLALRQGRMAAEIGAKTENGEGLYFYSQMRLGRIVASFSPEIRPILQRDILSKLLENHADSLLETLFTYFEMNGNVSQTAEKLFIHRNTLQYRFRKIKEITGFDIYHIDDLVQLRLAVLQYRYFGI
;
A
#
# COMPACT_ATOMS: atom_id res chain seq x y z
N GLN A 1 26.61 -13.54 -15.31
CA GLN A 1 25.60 -12.82 -16.11
C GLN A 1 25.54 -11.41 -15.54
N GLU A 2 25.98 -10.43 -16.32
CA GLU A 2 25.93 -9.01 -15.95
C GLU A 2 24.46 -8.60 -15.90
N ASP A 3 24.03 -7.99 -14.80
CA ASP A 3 22.71 -7.39 -14.70
C ASP A 3 22.72 -6.16 -15.60
N LEU A 4 21.82 -6.13 -16.56
CA LEU A 4 21.65 -4.99 -17.44
C LEU A 4 20.95 -3.88 -16.63
N LEU A 5 21.60 -2.74 -16.53
CA LEU A 5 21.07 -1.54 -15.91
C LEU A 5 20.48 -0.66 -17.02
N TYR A 6 19.20 -0.33 -16.90
CA TYR A 6 18.56 0.62 -17.83
C TYR A 6 18.11 1.85 -17.05
N GLU A 7 18.58 3.01 -17.42
CA GLU A 7 17.98 4.28 -17.04
C GLU A 7 16.72 4.45 -17.90
N TYR A 8 15.56 4.48 -17.25
CA TYR A 8 14.28 4.54 -17.96
C TYR A 8 13.73 5.96 -18.05
N ASP A 9 13.97 6.77 -17.02
CA ASP A 9 13.59 8.18 -16.93
C ASP A 9 14.50 8.86 -15.89
N THR A 10 14.47 10.19 -15.82
CA THR A 10 15.27 10.95 -14.87
C THR A 10 15.04 10.48 -13.44
N GLY A 11 16.02 9.74 -12.89
CA GLY A 11 15.99 9.23 -11.51
C GLY A 11 15.35 7.85 -11.33
N GLU A 12 14.93 7.16 -12.39
CA GLU A 12 14.41 5.81 -12.34
C GLU A 12 15.37 4.82 -13.01
N ILE A 13 15.81 3.83 -12.25
CA ILE A 13 16.70 2.78 -12.73
C ILE A 13 15.96 1.45 -12.69
N VAL A 14 15.96 0.72 -13.79
CA VAL A 14 15.37 -0.61 -13.89
C VAL A 14 16.47 -1.66 -13.92
N LEU A 15 16.40 -2.60 -12.98
CA LEU A 15 17.29 -3.75 -12.87
C LEU A 15 16.51 -5.03 -13.21
N PRO A 16 16.51 -5.49 -14.47
CA PRO A 16 15.98 -6.79 -14.81
C PRO A 16 16.90 -7.88 -14.25
N THR A 17 16.36 -8.74 -13.42
CA THR A 17 17.07 -9.91 -12.90
C THR A 17 16.61 -11.14 -13.67
N ALA A 18 17.53 -11.82 -14.36
CA ALA A 18 17.21 -12.95 -15.22
C ALA A 18 16.73 -14.18 -14.43
N GLY A 19 15.68 -14.84 -14.90
CA GLY A 19 15.22 -16.13 -14.40
C GLY A 19 13.89 -16.54 -15.01
N LYS A 20 13.86 -17.70 -15.70
CA LYS A 20 12.61 -18.35 -16.07
C LYS A 20 12.20 -19.23 -14.89
N HIS A 21 10.99 -19.05 -14.36
CA HIS A 21 10.41 -19.88 -13.29
C HIS A 21 11.38 -20.13 -12.12
N LEU A 22 11.67 -19.07 -11.38
CA LEU A 22 12.55 -19.17 -10.21
C LEU A 22 11.96 -20.10 -9.16
N ASP A 23 12.78 -21.04 -8.69
CA ASP A 23 12.44 -21.83 -7.50
C ASP A 23 12.49 -20.96 -6.22
N ALA A 24 12.04 -21.51 -5.10
CA ALA A 24 11.98 -20.77 -3.83
C ALA A 24 13.37 -20.24 -3.39
N SER A 25 14.45 -20.97 -3.69
CA SER A 25 15.82 -20.57 -3.34
C SER A 25 16.31 -19.41 -4.20
N GLN A 26 15.97 -19.45 -5.49
CA GLN A 26 16.30 -18.40 -6.44
C GLN A 26 15.53 -17.10 -6.14
N ARG A 27 14.22 -17.19 -5.81
CA ARG A 27 13.42 -16.05 -5.33
C ARG A 27 14.06 -15.40 -4.10
N ARG A 28 14.45 -16.20 -3.13
CA ARG A 28 15.11 -15.71 -1.92
C ARG A 28 16.39 -14.95 -2.26
N ARG A 29 17.22 -15.46 -3.16
CA ARG A 29 18.44 -14.77 -3.61
C ARG A 29 18.15 -13.42 -4.28
N GLN A 30 17.07 -13.32 -5.08
CA GLN A 30 16.67 -12.05 -5.69
C GLN A 30 16.23 -11.03 -4.64
N ILE A 31 15.46 -11.46 -3.64
CA ILE A 31 15.07 -10.62 -2.50
C ILE A 31 16.31 -10.14 -1.75
N GLU A 32 17.24 -11.04 -1.44
CA GLU A 32 18.49 -10.70 -0.76
C GLU A 32 19.36 -9.74 -1.58
N LYS A 33 19.38 -9.88 -2.91
CA LYS A 33 20.09 -8.98 -3.83
C LYS A 33 19.46 -7.56 -3.80
N ALA A 34 18.15 -7.46 -3.88
CA ALA A 34 17.45 -6.17 -3.78
C ALA A 34 17.68 -5.50 -2.42
N ALA A 35 17.68 -6.29 -1.33
CA ALA A 35 17.97 -5.79 0.00
C ALA A 35 19.41 -5.29 0.16
N ARG A 36 20.39 -5.99 -0.42
CA ARG A 36 21.79 -5.55 -0.44
C ARG A 36 21.96 -4.25 -1.22
N LEU A 37 21.37 -4.17 -2.41
CA LEU A 37 21.42 -2.94 -3.22
C LEU A 37 20.83 -1.75 -2.44
N TYR A 38 19.70 -1.94 -1.78
CA TYR A 38 19.10 -0.89 -0.94
C TYR A 38 20.04 -0.46 0.20
N ALA A 39 20.63 -1.42 0.90
CA ALA A 39 21.58 -1.15 1.98
C ALA A 39 22.83 -0.40 1.48
N GLU A 40 23.39 -0.81 0.34
CA GLU A 40 24.56 -0.15 -0.25
C GLU A 40 24.25 1.29 -0.68
N LEU A 41 23.09 1.54 -1.32
CA LEU A 41 22.66 2.88 -1.69
C LEU A 41 22.51 3.79 -0.46
N ARG A 42 21.91 3.27 0.60
CA ARG A 42 21.68 4.02 1.83
C ARG A 42 22.97 4.27 2.62
N GLU A 43 23.79 3.24 2.83
CA GLU A 43 24.94 3.30 3.75
C GLU A 43 26.18 3.86 3.08
N GLN A 44 26.49 3.44 1.86
CA GLN A 44 27.71 3.82 1.16
C GLN A 44 27.53 5.08 0.31
N CYS A 45 26.43 5.15 -0.44
CA CYS A 45 26.17 6.29 -1.30
C CYS A 45 25.43 7.43 -0.60
N LYS A 46 24.84 7.17 0.59
CA LYS A 46 23.99 8.11 1.36
C LYS A 46 22.86 8.69 0.51
N VAL A 47 22.32 7.87 -0.38
CA VAL A 47 21.22 8.23 -1.27
C VAL A 47 19.93 7.66 -0.66
N SER A 48 18.92 8.51 -0.53
CA SER A 48 17.54 8.09 -0.29
C SER A 48 17.04 7.31 -1.49
N ALA A 49 16.73 6.04 -1.30
CA ALA A 49 16.30 5.17 -2.38
C ALA A 49 14.92 4.56 -2.08
N LEU A 50 14.12 4.46 -3.14
CA LEU A 50 12.83 3.80 -3.13
C LEU A 50 12.87 2.67 -4.16
N ILE A 51 12.82 1.43 -3.70
CA ILE A 51 12.94 0.26 -4.58
C ILE A 51 11.62 -0.51 -4.59
N GLY A 52 11.00 -0.59 -5.75
CA GLY A 52 9.84 -1.44 -5.99
C GLY A 52 10.24 -2.73 -6.71
N VAL A 53 9.84 -3.87 -6.17
CA VAL A 53 10.13 -5.19 -6.73
C VAL A 53 8.85 -5.80 -7.30
N SER A 54 8.86 -6.14 -8.59
CA SER A 54 7.76 -6.81 -9.29
C SER A 54 7.65 -8.30 -8.92
N GLU A 55 6.59 -8.92 -9.36
CA GLU A 55 6.53 -10.39 -9.53
C GLU A 55 7.39 -10.82 -10.73
N GLU A 56 7.67 -12.09 -10.82
CA GLU A 56 8.41 -12.67 -11.93
C GLU A 56 7.66 -12.49 -13.26
N CYS A 57 8.37 -12.16 -14.31
CA CYS A 57 7.87 -12.29 -15.67
C CYS A 57 8.55 -13.49 -16.35
N GLY A 58 7.74 -14.35 -16.98
CA GLY A 58 8.23 -15.60 -17.59
C GLY A 58 9.11 -15.36 -18.83
N ASP A 59 8.90 -14.25 -19.52
CA ASP A 59 9.61 -13.87 -20.75
C ASP A 59 9.61 -12.34 -20.95
N TYR A 60 10.18 -11.90 -22.07
CA TYR A 60 10.26 -10.47 -22.40
C TYR A 60 8.91 -9.78 -22.61
N THR A 61 7.86 -10.53 -22.95
CA THR A 61 6.50 -9.96 -23.11
C THR A 61 5.89 -9.55 -21.77
N GLY A 62 6.35 -10.13 -20.67
CA GLY A 62 5.97 -9.78 -19.30
C GLY A 62 6.65 -8.55 -18.73
N ILE A 63 7.73 -8.04 -19.36
CA ILE A 63 8.50 -6.89 -18.85
C ILE A 63 7.63 -5.65 -18.62
N PRO A 64 6.72 -5.22 -19.53
CA PRO A 64 5.90 -4.05 -19.29
C PRO A 64 4.98 -4.18 -18.07
N LEU A 65 4.50 -5.40 -17.79
CA LEU A 65 3.70 -5.68 -16.59
C LEU A 65 4.59 -5.61 -15.33
N ALA A 66 5.75 -6.23 -15.37
CA ALA A 66 6.70 -6.22 -14.26
C ALA A 66 7.15 -4.80 -13.89
N LEU A 67 7.43 -3.95 -14.89
CA LEU A 67 7.73 -2.54 -14.68
C LEU A 67 6.59 -1.80 -13.98
N ARG A 68 5.36 -1.98 -14.43
CA ARG A 68 4.18 -1.38 -13.78
C ARG A 68 4.02 -1.86 -12.34
N GLN A 69 4.25 -3.14 -12.08
CA GLN A 69 4.18 -3.71 -10.73
C GLN A 69 5.26 -3.13 -9.81
N GLY A 70 6.51 -3.03 -10.29
CA GLY A 70 7.60 -2.42 -9.53
C GLY A 70 7.33 -0.96 -9.19
N ARG A 71 6.90 -0.16 -10.17
CA ARG A 71 6.51 1.24 -9.95
C ARG A 71 5.38 1.37 -8.94
N MET A 72 4.34 0.57 -9.08
CA MET A 72 3.20 0.55 -8.14
C MET A 72 3.67 0.19 -6.73
N ALA A 73 4.59 -0.77 -6.60
CA ALA A 73 5.16 -1.13 -5.32
C ALA A 73 5.91 0.05 -4.69
N ALA A 74 6.72 0.75 -5.45
CA ALA A 74 7.42 1.94 -5.00
C ALA A 74 6.46 3.08 -4.62
N GLU A 75 5.48 3.41 -5.47
CA GLU A 75 4.51 4.49 -5.22
C GLU A 75 3.70 4.26 -3.93
N ILE A 76 3.20 3.04 -3.72
CA ILE A 76 2.46 2.69 -2.51
C ILE A 76 3.40 2.73 -1.30
N GLY A 77 4.60 2.17 -1.45
CA GLY A 77 5.61 2.15 -0.41
C GLY A 77 6.01 3.55 0.07
N ALA A 78 6.25 4.46 -0.87
CA ALA A 78 6.58 5.86 -0.57
C ALA A 78 5.55 6.56 0.34
N LYS A 79 4.30 6.12 0.29
CA LYS A 79 3.19 6.71 1.06
C LYS A 79 2.91 5.99 2.38
N THR A 80 3.53 4.86 2.62
CA THR A 80 3.31 4.09 3.85
C THR A 80 4.37 4.33 4.91
N GLU A 81 5.60 4.60 4.49
CA GLU A 81 6.74 4.83 5.39
C GLU A 81 7.61 5.95 4.79
N ASN A 82 8.16 6.79 5.51
CA ASN A 82 9.06 7.92 5.26
C ASN A 82 9.61 8.19 3.82
N GLY A 83 8.99 7.67 2.78
CA GLY A 83 9.39 7.87 1.39
C GLY A 83 10.62 7.09 0.92
N GLU A 84 11.15 6.20 1.74
CA GLU A 84 12.32 5.37 1.45
C GLU A 84 12.00 3.91 1.74
N GLY A 85 12.62 2.97 1.04
CA GLY A 85 12.50 1.58 1.38
C GLY A 85 12.52 0.61 0.20
N LEU A 86 12.38 -0.66 0.54
CA LEU A 86 12.30 -1.78 -0.37
C LEU A 86 10.90 -2.40 -0.27
N TYR A 87 10.15 -2.34 -1.37
CA TYR A 87 8.75 -2.73 -1.40
C TYR A 87 8.49 -3.80 -2.46
N PHE A 88 7.80 -4.87 -2.06
CA PHE A 88 7.49 -6.01 -2.92
C PHE A 88 6.02 -5.97 -3.35
N TYR A 89 5.76 -5.97 -4.66
CA TYR A 89 4.40 -6.01 -5.20
C TYR A 89 3.59 -7.19 -4.67
N SER A 90 4.23 -8.36 -4.54
CA SER A 90 3.61 -9.57 -3.99
C SER A 90 3.09 -9.42 -2.55
N GLN A 91 3.67 -8.51 -1.77
CA GLN A 91 3.29 -8.26 -0.38
C GLN A 91 2.16 -7.23 -0.23
N MET A 92 1.85 -6.49 -1.29
CA MET A 92 0.90 -5.38 -1.22
C MET A 92 -0.57 -5.75 -1.12
N ARG A 93 -0.90 -7.05 -1.20
CA ARG A 93 -2.25 -7.58 -0.97
C ARG A 93 -3.36 -6.66 -1.54
N LEU A 94 -4.17 -6.03 -0.66
CA LEU A 94 -5.25 -5.13 -1.07
C LEU A 94 -4.74 -3.83 -1.73
N GLY A 95 -3.54 -3.37 -1.42
CA GLY A 95 -2.96 -2.16 -2.03
C GLY A 95 -2.87 -2.26 -3.55
N ARG A 96 -2.47 -3.42 -4.08
CA ARG A 96 -2.41 -3.65 -5.53
C ARG A 96 -3.79 -3.66 -6.21
N ILE A 97 -4.84 -4.10 -5.48
CA ILE A 97 -6.21 -4.06 -5.98
C ILE A 97 -6.66 -2.60 -6.12
N VAL A 98 -6.47 -1.80 -5.07
CA VAL A 98 -6.82 -0.38 -5.08
C VAL A 98 -6.00 0.39 -6.13
N ALA A 99 -4.72 0.08 -6.26
CA ALA A 99 -3.86 0.69 -7.27
C ALA A 99 -4.22 0.32 -8.72
N SER A 100 -4.87 -0.83 -8.93
CA SER A 100 -5.35 -1.25 -10.25
C SER A 100 -6.64 -0.54 -10.69
N PHE A 101 -7.32 0.16 -9.80
CA PHE A 101 -8.51 0.93 -10.17
C PHE A 101 -8.12 2.07 -11.12
N SER A 102 -8.96 2.28 -12.13
CA SER A 102 -8.75 3.39 -13.05
C SER A 102 -8.87 4.75 -12.34
N PRO A 103 -8.22 5.80 -12.84
CA PRO A 103 -8.32 7.15 -12.26
C PRO A 103 -9.75 7.65 -12.10
N GLU A 104 -10.68 7.18 -12.95
CA GLU A 104 -12.10 7.57 -12.90
C GLU A 104 -12.84 6.90 -11.73
N ILE A 105 -12.47 5.65 -11.39
CA ILE A 105 -13.13 4.88 -10.31
C ILE A 105 -12.59 5.28 -8.93
N ARG A 106 -11.31 5.64 -8.84
CA ARG A 106 -10.68 6.03 -7.56
C ARG A 106 -11.42 7.12 -6.79
N PRO A 107 -11.81 8.27 -7.44
CA PRO A 107 -12.55 9.32 -6.76
C PRO A 107 -13.95 8.90 -6.31
N ILE A 108 -14.59 7.96 -7.01
CA ILE A 108 -15.95 7.50 -6.68
C ILE A 108 -15.95 6.80 -5.32
N LEU A 109 -15.07 5.81 -5.14
CA LEU A 109 -14.95 5.09 -3.87
C LEU A 109 -14.66 6.02 -2.68
N GLN A 110 -13.87 7.04 -2.92
CA GLN A 110 -13.45 7.96 -1.89
C GLN A 110 -14.53 8.99 -1.56
N ARG A 111 -15.14 9.61 -2.59
CA ARG A 111 -16.17 10.63 -2.44
C ARG A 111 -17.42 10.09 -1.75
N ASP A 112 -17.85 8.90 -2.10
CA ASP A 112 -19.09 8.34 -1.57
C ASP A 112 -18.95 7.94 -0.09
N ILE A 113 -17.76 7.63 0.37
CA ILE A 113 -17.51 7.08 1.71
C ILE A 113 -16.80 8.09 2.62
N LEU A 114 -15.66 8.63 2.19
CA LEU A 114 -14.79 9.43 3.08
C LEU A 114 -15.04 10.92 3.01
N SER A 115 -15.59 11.47 1.90
CA SER A 115 -15.84 12.91 1.77
C SER A 115 -16.72 13.41 2.91
N LYS A 116 -17.75 12.66 3.27
CA LYS A 116 -18.66 13.02 4.38
C LYS A 116 -17.95 13.12 5.73
N LEU A 117 -16.96 12.25 5.98
CA LEU A 117 -16.15 12.32 7.19
C LEU A 117 -15.20 13.53 7.15
N LEU A 118 -14.60 13.81 5.98
CA LEU A 118 -13.70 14.93 5.79
C LEU A 118 -14.44 16.28 5.87
N GLU A 119 -15.60 16.40 5.22
CA GLU A 119 -16.46 17.60 5.26
C GLU A 119 -16.92 17.94 6.68
N ASN A 120 -17.14 16.94 7.54
CA ASN A 120 -17.54 17.11 8.93
C ASN A 120 -16.36 17.32 9.89
N HIS A 121 -15.13 17.53 9.38
CA HIS A 121 -13.92 17.65 10.20
C HIS A 121 -13.77 16.49 11.20
N ALA A 122 -14.12 15.30 10.77
CA ALA A 122 -14.17 14.12 11.63
C ALA A 122 -12.83 13.34 11.64
N ASP A 123 -11.71 14.06 11.78
CA ASP A 123 -10.37 13.49 11.75
C ASP A 123 -10.20 12.32 12.73
N SER A 124 -10.81 12.43 13.91
CA SER A 124 -10.79 11.35 14.92
C SER A 124 -11.54 10.08 14.49
N LEU A 125 -12.54 10.20 13.60
CA LEU A 125 -13.25 9.05 13.04
C LEU A 125 -12.44 8.39 11.93
N LEU A 126 -11.76 9.18 11.10
CA LEU A 126 -10.81 8.68 10.11
C LEU A 126 -9.65 7.94 10.78
N GLU A 127 -9.04 8.56 11.80
CA GLU A 127 -8.00 7.93 12.62
C GLU A 127 -8.49 6.59 13.22
N THR A 128 -9.75 6.57 13.67
CA THR A 128 -10.37 5.35 14.20
C THR A 128 -10.46 4.25 13.14
N LEU A 129 -10.86 4.58 11.90
CA LEU A 129 -10.90 3.61 10.81
C LEU A 129 -9.49 3.11 10.45
N PHE A 130 -8.52 4.01 10.33
CA PHE A 130 -7.13 3.62 10.07
C PHE A 130 -6.63 2.65 11.13
N THR A 131 -6.74 3.00 12.40
CA THR A 131 -6.27 2.18 13.51
C THR A 131 -7.02 0.85 13.59
N TYR A 132 -8.34 0.84 13.38
CA TYR A 132 -9.14 -0.38 13.37
C TYR A 132 -8.66 -1.37 12.30
N PHE A 133 -8.36 -0.88 11.11
CA PHE A 133 -7.84 -1.72 10.04
C PHE A 133 -6.39 -2.16 10.26
N GLU A 134 -5.55 -1.34 10.90
CA GLU A 134 -4.19 -1.72 11.29
C GLU A 134 -4.22 -2.83 12.36
N MET A 135 -5.18 -2.77 13.27
CA MET A 135 -5.41 -3.79 14.29
C MET A 135 -6.22 -5.00 13.78
N ASN A 136 -6.33 -5.19 12.44
CA ASN A 136 -7.06 -6.30 11.81
C ASN A 136 -8.51 -6.45 12.30
N GLY A 137 -9.19 -5.34 12.62
CA GLY A 137 -10.56 -5.35 13.11
C GLY A 137 -10.71 -5.70 14.61
N ASN A 138 -9.60 -5.75 15.35
CA ASN A 138 -9.64 -6.04 16.77
C ASN A 138 -10.03 -4.79 17.57
N VAL A 139 -11.26 -4.79 18.08
CA VAL A 139 -11.85 -3.67 18.83
C VAL A 139 -11.05 -3.31 20.09
N SER A 140 -10.56 -4.30 20.83
CA SER A 140 -9.82 -4.06 22.07
C SER A 140 -8.46 -3.43 21.80
N GLN A 141 -7.70 -3.98 20.85
CA GLN A 141 -6.41 -3.41 20.45
C GLN A 141 -6.56 -2.03 19.80
N THR A 142 -7.64 -1.79 19.06
CA THR A 142 -7.95 -0.47 18.49
C THR A 142 -8.18 0.57 19.60
N ALA A 143 -8.99 0.23 20.59
CA ALA A 143 -9.26 1.14 21.71
C ALA A 143 -7.98 1.44 22.49
N GLU A 144 -7.16 0.42 22.76
CA GLU A 144 -5.86 0.56 23.43
C GLU A 144 -4.91 1.46 22.64
N LYS A 145 -4.75 1.22 21.34
CA LYS A 145 -3.87 2.01 20.47
C LYS A 145 -4.30 3.48 20.34
N LEU A 146 -5.60 3.73 20.38
CA LEU A 146 -6.16 5.09 20.36
C LEU A 146 -6.20 5.75 21.75
N PHE A 147 -5.80 5.05 22.79
CA PHE A 147 -5.88 5.52 24.19
C PHE A 147 -7.29 5.95 24.60
N ILE A 148 -8.34 5.24 24.13
CA ILE A 148 -9.74 5.51 24.46
C ILE A 148 -10.42 4.30 25.09
N HIS A 149 -11.49 4.56 25.86
CA HIS A 149 -12.31 3.48 26.38
C HIS A 149 -13.10 2.78 25.27
N ARG A 150 -13.36 1.49 25.42
CA ARG A 150 -14.13 0.68 24.47
C ARG A 150 -15.49 1.31 24.12
N ASN A 151 -16.16 1.90 25.09
CA ASN A 151 -17.46 2.56 24.84
C ASN A 151 -17.33 3.78 23.93
N THR A 152 -16.23 4.54 24.05
CA THR A 152 -15.92 5.66 23.16
C THR A 152 -15.66 5.17 21.74
N LEU A 153 -14.95 4.04 21.58
CA LEU A 153 -14.74 3.44 20.28
C LEU A 153 -16.07 3.00 19.65
N GLN A 154 -16.97 2.36 20.43
CA GLN A 154 -18.30 1.98 19.97
C GLN A 154 -19.14 3.20 19.56
N TYR A 155 -19.04 4.30 20.29
CA TYR A 155 -19.67 5.56 19.91
C TYR A 155 -19.12 6.07 18.58
N ARG A 156 -17.79 6.07 18.38
CA ARG A 156 -17.16 6.48 17.11
C ARG A 156 -17.61 5.61 15.94
N PHE A 157 -17.75 4.29 16.13
CA PHE A 157 -18.27 3.40 15.08
C PHE A 157 -19.71 3.71 14.69
N ARG A 158 -20.58 4.01 15.68
CA ARG A 158 -21.94 4.46 15.39
C ARG A 158 -21.96 5.77 14.62
N LYS A 159 -21.08 6.72 14.98
CA LYS A 159 -20.96 7.99 14.26
C LYS A 159 -20.47 7.80 12.83
N ILE A 160 -19.50 6.91 12.59
CA ILE A 160 -19.07 6.55 11.23
C ILE A 160 -20.28 6.05 10.43
N LYS A 161 -21.07 5.13 10.97
CA LYS A 161 -22.28 4.63 10.31
C LYS A 161 -23.32 5.73 10.06
N GLU A 162 -23.57 6.61 11.02
CA GLU A 162 -24.52 7.72 10.87
C GLU A 162 -24.10 8.70 9.75
N ILE A 163 -22.80 9.00 9.64
CA ILE A 163 -22.29 9.96 8.68
C ILE A 163 -22.15 9.34 7.28
N THR A 164 -21.57 8.14 7.20
CA THR A 164 -21.23 7.51 5.92
C THR A 164 -22.35 6.63 5.36
N GLY A 165 -23.20 6.08 6.24
CA GLY A 165 -24.17 5.04 5.92
C GLY A 165 -23.59 3.62 6.00
N PHE A 166 -22.27 3.44 6.19
CA PHE A 166 -21.59 2.15 6.20
C PHE A 166 -21.37 1.62 7.61
N ASP A 167 -21.72 0.36 7.83
CA ASP A 167 -21.61 -0.31 9.13
C ASP A 167 -20.37 -1.21 9.16
N ILE A 168 -19.46 -0.97 10.09
CA ILE A 168 -18.26 -1.79 10.27
C ILE A 168 -18.56 -3.26 10.63
N TYR A 169 -19.76 -3.56 11.09
CA TYR A 169 -20.20 -4.91 11.44
C TYR A 169 -20.90 -5.63 10.28
N HIS A 170 -21.17 -4.93 9.18
CA HIS A 170 -21.66 -5.52 7.94
C HIS A 170 -20.49 -5.73 6.99
N ILE A 171 -20.30 -6.97 6.50
CA ILE A 171 -19.08 -7.35 5.81
C ILE A 171 -18.85 -6.57 4.50
N ASP A 172 -19.91 -6.34 3.73
CA ASP A 172 -19.81 -5.61 2.46
C ASP A 172 -19.44 -4.12 2.68
N ASP A 173 -20.02 -3.53 3.73
CA ASP A 173 -19.72 -2.15 4.13
C ASP A 173 -18.29 -2.04 4.65
N LEU A 174 -17.85 -3.03 5.46
CA LEU A 174 -16.49 -3.09 5.98
C LEU A 174 -15.46 -3.17 4.86
N VAL A 175 -15.73 -3.98 3.82
CA VAL A 175 -14.85 -4.08 2.64
C VAL A 175 -14.78 -2.75 1.91
N GLN A 176 -15.91 -2.07 1.69
CA GLN A 176 -15.96 -0.78 1.03
C GLN A 176 -15.21 0.30 1.84
N LEU A 177 -15.44 0.36 3.16
CA LEU A 177 -14.69 1.23 4.06
C LEU A 177 -13.18 0.97 3.99
N ARG A 178 -12.77 -0.32 3.96
CA ARG A 178 -11.36 -0.69 3.85
C ARG A 178 -10.72 -0.24 2.55
N LEU A 179 -11.42 -0.43 1.43
CA LEU A 179 -10.94 0.00 0.11
C LEU A 179 -10.84 1.53 0.03
N ALA A 180 -11.83 2.26 0.53
CA ALA A 180 -11.82 3.72 0.57
C ALA A 180 -10.67 4.28 1.43
N VAL A 181 -10.44 3.68 2.60
CA VAL A 181 -9.32 4.06 3.49
C VAL A 181 -7.97 3.79 2.84
N LEU A 182 -7.80 2.66 2.16
CA LEU A 182 -6.56 2.37 1.41
C LEU A 182 -6.37 3.32 0.24
N GLN A 183 -7.45 3.62 -0.49
CA GLN A 183 -7.43 4.60 -1.58
C GLN A 183 -6.95 5.97 -1.08
N TYR A 184 -7.52 6.45 0.01
CA TYR A 184 -7.14 7.72 0.62
C TYR A 184 -5.68 7.72 1.08
N ARG A 185 -5.24 6.64 1.74
CA ARG A 185 -3.87 6.52 2.25
C ARG A 185 -2.82 6.54 1.14
N TYR A 186 -3.10 5.88 0.02
CA TYR A 186 -2.12 5.72 -1.06
C TYR A 186 -2.18 6.81 -2.12
N PHE A 187 -3.33 7.38 -2.38
CA PHE A 187 -3.50 8.31 -3.50
C PHE A 187 -4.01 9.70 -3.09
N GLY A 188 -4.37 9.88 -1.82
CA GLY A 188 -4.95 11.14 -1.33
C GLY A 188 -6.36 11.37 -1.90
N ILE A 189 -6.83 12.61 -1.82
CA ILE A 189 -8.09 13.05 -2.45
C ILE A 189 -7.78 13.59 -3.83
#